data_38aad611de7b4f76299e6639436506e3
#
_entry.id   38aad611de7b4f76299e6639436506e3
#
_cell.length_a   1.000
_cell.length_b   1.000
_cell.length_c   1.000
_cell.angle_alpha   90.00
_cell.angle_beta   90.00
_cell.angle_gamma   90.00
#
_symmetry.space_group_name_H-M   'P 1'
#
loop_
_entity.id
_entity.type
_entity.pdbx_description
1 polymer ?
#
loop_
_entity_poly.entity_id
_entity_poly.type
_entity_poly.pdbx_seq_one_letter_code
_entity_poly.pdbx_strand_id
1 'polypeptide(L)'
;MFRDVDLDALLDTAHSAGTRIFVPHGAVIGLDALEEGRDTWDDVRIVMKKPVRSLDFSAAPHIDSASIDSETVLFEGTARDICPLFPRNVNSHAAVALAGIGFDRTQSMLIADPALEVSVIELEARGGGVKVSIQRENPMAGVSGVMTLMSSLASIGRAKAPGAGLHDLLKEQPMTTTKKK
;
A
#
# COMPACT_ATOMS: atom_id res chain seq x y z
N MET A 1 12.73 1.32 -4.35
CA MET A 1 13.08 2.65 -4.88
C MET A 1 13.21 3.68 -3.77
N PHE A 2 12.17 4.05 -3.04
CA PHE A 2 12.25 5.10 -2.00
C PHE A 2 12.96 4.68 -0.70
N ARG A 3 13.27 3.42 -0.54
CA ARG A 3 13.93 2.87 0.64
C ARG A 3 15.27 3.52 1.00
N ASP A 4 16.06 3.82 -0.04
CA ASP A 4 17.43 4.31 0.08
C ASP A 4 17.54 5.79 -0.33
N VAL A 5 16.40 6.46 -0.53
CA VAL A 5 16.31 7.87 -0.89
C VAL A 5 16.13 8.68 0.38
N ASP A 6 16.89 9.75 0.53
CA ASP A 6 16.58 10.80 1.49
C ASP A 6 15.27 11.46 1.07
N LEU A 7 14.19 11.07 1.74
CA LEU A 7 12.84 11.49 1.37
C LEU A 7 12.65 12.98 1.64
N ASP A 8 13.24 13.52 2.70
CA ASP A 8 13.12 14.93 3.06
C ASP A 8 13.82 15.80 2.01
N ALA A 9 15.06 15.44 1.62
CA ALA A 9 15.77 16.13 0.57
C ALA A 9 15.05 16.08 -0.80
N LEU A 10 14.36 14.95 -1.08
CA LEU A 10 13.55 14.82 -2.30
C LEU A 10 12.31 15.71 -2.27
N LEU A 11 11.63 15.77 -1.11
CA LEU A 11 10.46 16.63 -0.90
C LEU A 11 10.83 18.12 -0.96
N ASP A 12 11.95 18.53 -0.35
CA ASP A 12 12.48 19.88 -0.42
C ASP A 12 12.82 20.29 -1.86
N THR A 13 13.41 19.37 -2.63
CA THR A 13 13.70 19.59 -4.05
C THR A 13 12.41 19.82 -4.84
N ALA A 14 11.39 18.96 -4.62
CA ALA A 14 10.11 19.10 -5.30
C ALA A 14 9.42 20.43 -4.92
N HIS A 15 9.43 20.79 -3.64
CA HIS A 15 8.87 22.04 -3.14
C HIS A 15 9.56 23.27 -3.76
N SER A 16 10.90 23.28 -3.76
CA SER A 16 11.71 24.35 -4.36
C SER A 16 11.48 24.51 -5.87
N ALA A 17 11.16 23.41 -6.56
CA ALA A 17 10.83 23.41 -7.98
C ALA A 17 9.34 23.72 -8.27
N GLY A 18 8.54 24.02 -7.25
CA GLY A 18 7.10 24.25 -7.40
C GLY A 18 6.31 23.05 -7.93
N THR A 19 6.81 21.83 -7.67
CA THR A 19 6.20 20.57 -8.11
C THR A 19 5.84 19.68 -6.93
N ARG A 20 5.20 18.54 -7.22
CA ARG A 20 4.77 17.57 -6.21
C ARG A 20 5.15 16.16 -6.62
N ILE A 21 5.38 15.32 -5.61
CA ILE A 21 5.60 13.89 -5.79
C ILE A 21 4.30 13.17 -5.47
N PHE A 22 3.80 12.38 -6.42
CA PHE A 22 2.62 11.56 -6.24
C PHE A 22 3.01 10.10 -6.14
N VAL A 23 2.64 9.48 -5.03
CA VAL A 23 2.81 8.04 -4.84
C VAL A 23 1.45 7.38 -5.09
N PRO A 24 1.33 6.48 -6.09
CA PRO A 24 0.08 5.80 -6.35
C PRO A 24 -0.22 4.82 -5.20
N HIS A 25 -1.50 4.72 -4.83
CA HIS A 25 -1.94 3.83 -3.76
C HIS A 25 -1.71 2.34 -4.09
N GLY A 26 -1.56 2.00 -5.37
CA GLY A 26 -1.36 0.62 -5.81
C GLY A 26 -2.53 -0.26 -5.39
N ALA A 27 -2.23 -1.36 -4.71
CA ALA A 27 -3.25 -2.29 -4.24
C ALA A 27 -3.71 -2.03 -2.79
N VAL A 28 -3.31 -0.92 -2.17
CA VAL A 28 -3.63 -0.60 -0.76
C VAL A 28 -4.81 0.36 -0.69
N ILE A 29 -5.68 0.13 0.28
CA ILE A 29 -6.81 1.00 0.66
C ILE A 29 -6.49 1.61 2.02
N GLY A 30 -6.94 2.85 2.28
CA GLY A 30 -6.82 3.51 3.58
C GLY A 30 -5.46 4.19 3.81
N LEU A 31 -4.71 4.49 2.75
CA LEU A 31 -3.47 5.26 2.89
C LEU A 31 -3.72 6.70 3.35
N ASP A 32 -4.87 7.27 3.00
CA ASP A 32 -5.37 8.55 3.49
C ASP A 32 -5.55 8.55 5.02
N ALA A 33 -6.17 7.51 5.57
CA ALA A 33 -6.32 7.38 7.03
C ALA A 33 -4.96 7.25 7.74
N LEU A 34 -3.98 6.58 7.12
CA LEU A 34 -2.63 6.52 7.66
C LEU A 34 -1.94 7.87 7.64
N GLU A 35 -2.09 8.63 6.55
CA GLU A 35 -1.50 9.95 6.37
C GLU A 35 -2.11 10.96 7.35
N GLU A 36 -3.43 10.99 7.48
CA GLU A 36 -4.16 11.88 8.40
C GLU A 36 -3.80 11.63 9.86
N GLY A 37 -3.55 10.37 10.23
CA GLY A 37 -3.19 9.97 11.59
C GLY A 37 -1.70 9.84 11.85
N ARG A 38 -0.83 10.25 10.93
CA ARG A 38 0.64 9.99 10.97
C ARG A 38 1.30 10.32 12.29
N ASP A 39 0.96 11.47 12.86
CA ASP A 39 1.54 11.96 14.11
C ASP A 39 0.92 11.31 15.37
N THR A 40 -0.11 10.50 15.15
CA THR A 40 -0.85 9.80 16.21
C THR A 40 -0.43 8.32 16.32
N TRP A 41 0.03 7.71 15.22
CA TRP A 41 0.32 6.28 15.21
C TRP A 41 1.59 5.90 15.98
N ASP A 42 1.42 5.03 16.96
CA ASP A 42 2.51 4.38 17.70
C ASP A 42 3.00 3.13 16.96
N ASP A 43 2.07 2.39 16.33
CA ASP A 43 2.32 1.13 15.63
C ASP A 43 1.56 1.09 14.30
N VAL A 44 2.25 0.67 13.24
CA VAL A 44 1.67 0.39 11.93
C VAL A 44 2.20 -0.93 11.42
N ARG A 45 1.31 -1.85 11.09
CA ARG A 45 1.64 -3.19 10.60
C ARG A 45 0.91 -3.49 9.30
N ILE A 46 1.64 -4.09 8.35
CA ILE A 46 1.07 -4.66 7.14
C ILE A 46 1.46 -6.13 7.02
N VAL A 47 0.46 -6.98 6.84
CA VAL A 47 0.64 -8.39 6.51
C VAL A 47 0.11 -8.63 5.11
N MET A 48 0.92 -9.28 4.27
CA MET A 48 0.51 -9.68 2.93
C MET A 48 0.61 -11.19 2.80
N LYS A 49 -0.51 -11.82 2.42
CA LYS A 49 -0.55 -13.24 2.06
C LYS A 49 -0.77 -13.38 0.57
N LYS A 50 0.00 -14.25 -0.08
CA LYS A 50 -0.08 -14.49 -1.53
C LYS A 50 0.02 -15.96 -1.88
N PRO A 51 -0.64 -16.38 -2.99
CA PRO A 51 -0.31 -17.65 -3.63
C PRO A 51 1.18 -17.69 -3.99
N VAL A 52 1.84 -18.82 -3.78
CA VAL A 52 3.28 -19.00 -4.11
C VAL A 52 3.55 -18.62 -5.57
N ARG A 53 2.67 -18.99 -6.51
CA ARG A 53 2.77 -18.69 -7.94
C ARG A 53 2.77 -17.19 -8.29
N SER A 54 2.36 -16.34 -7.35
CA SER A 54 2.28 -14.88 -7.54
C SER A 54 3.42 -14.13 -6.86
N LEU A 55 4.42 -14.85 -6.35
CA LEU A 55 5.60 -14.29 -5.72
C LEU A 55 6.80 -14.38 -6.67
N ASP A 56 7.62 -13.33 -6.67
CA ASP A 56 8.89 -13.28 -7.38
C ASP A 56 10.03 -13.46 -6.39
N PHE A 57 10.70 -14.59 -6.47
CA PHE A 57 11.79 -14.97 -5.58
C PHE A 57 13.18 -14.60 -6.13
N SER A 58 13.26 -13.89 -7.26
CA SER A 58 14.54 -13.59 -7.94
C SER A 58 15.55 -12.83 -7.07
N ALA A 59 15.07 -12.01 -6.14
CA ALA A 59 15.92 -11.28 -5.18
C ALA A 59 16.08 -12.00 -3.84
N ALA A 60 15.45 -13.17 -3.65
CA ALA A 60 15.56 -14.02 -2.45
C ALA A 60 15.92 -15.47 -2.83
N PRO A 61 17.07 -15.70 -3.49
CA PRO A 61 17.44 -17.03 -4.05
C PRO A 61 17.71 -18.09 -2.97
N HIS A 62 17.81 -17.72 -1.70
CA HIS A 62 17.94 -18.63 -0.57
C HIS A 62 16.62 -19.32 -0.20
N ILE A 63 15.49 -18.86 -0.75
CA ILE A 63 14.17 -19.45 -0.51
C ILE A 63 13.85 -20.39 -1.68
N ASP A 64 13.73 -21.68 -1.40
CA ASP A 64 13.25 -22.65 -2.38
C ASP A 64 11.72 -22.62 -2.44
N SER A 65 11.18 -21.95 -3.46
CA SER A 65 9.73 -21.84 -3.66
C SER A 65 9.03 -23.18 -3.92
N ALA A 66 9.77 -24.20 -4.39
CA ALA A 66 9.20 -25.53 -4.65
C ALA A 66 8.97 -26.33 -3.36
N SER A 67 9.64 -25.97 -2.27
CA SER A 67 9.47 -26.60 -0.96
C SER A 67 8.32 -26.03 -0.12
N ILE A 68 7.64 -24.98 -0.62
CA ILE A 68 6.52 -24.34 0.09
C ILE A 68 5.23 -25.10 -0.21
N ASP A 69 4.84 -25.96 0.71
CA ASP A 69 3.66 -26.84 0.62
C ASP A 69 2.48 -26.41 1.53
N SER A 70 2.71 -25.45 2.41
CA SER A 70 1.76 -24.94 3.40
C SER A 70 1.95 -23.43 3.62
N GLU A 71 1.07 -22.79 4.41
CA GLU A 71 1.24 -21.39 4.79
C GLU A 71 2.60 -21.18 5.45
N THR A 72 3.44 -20.36 4.85
CA THR A 72 4.84 -20.15 5.24
C THR A 72 5.15 -18.65 5.34
N VAL A 73 5.68 -18.22 6.49
CA VAL A 73 6.20 -16.85 6.66
C VAL A 73 7.54 -16.76 5.93
N LEU A 74 7.58 -15.95 4.89
CA LEU A 74 8.80 -15.69 4.12
C LEU A 74 9.66 -14.58 4.73
N PHE A 75 8.99 -13.64 5.39
CA PHE A 75 9.65 -12.50 6.01
C PHE A 75 8.77 -11.92 7.12
N GLU A 76 9.42 -11.52 8.22
CA GLU A 76 8.85 -10.69 9.27
C GLU A 76 9.92 -9.69 9.73
N GLY A 77 9.60 -8.39 9.78
CA GLY A 77 10.54 -7.34 10.14
C GLY A 77 10.05 -5.97 9.69
N THR A 78 10.94 -5.05 9.36
CA THR A 78 10.59 -3.69 8.93
C THR A 78 10.26 -3.61 7.44
N ALA A 79 9.52 -2.57 7.04
CA ALA A 79 9.28 -2.29 5.63
C ALA A 79 10.60 -2.01 4.88
N ARG A 80 11.63 -1.49 5.56
CA ARG A 80 12.95 -1.27 4.98
C ARG A 80 13.60 -2.57 4.57
N ASP A 81 13.54 -3.57 5.43
CA ASP A 81 14.27 -4.82 5.24
C ASP A 81 13.61 -5.75 4.21
N ILE A 82 12.28 -5.73 4.10
CA ILE A 82 11.56 -6.57 3.13
C ILE A 82 11.72 -6.09 1.68
N CYS A 83 11.83 -4.77 1.47
CA CYS A 83 11.85 -4.18 0.12
C CYS A 83 12.94 -4.75 -0.81
N PRO A 84 14.19 -5.02 -0.37
CA PRO A 84 15.21 -5.59 -1.24
C PRO A 84 14.99 -7.07 -1.55
N LEU A 85 14.29 -7.80 -0.68
CA LEU A 85 14.07 -9.24 -0.83
C LEU A 85 12.95 -9.55 -1.82
N PHE A 86 11.92 -8.68 -1.88
CA PHE A 86 10.75 -8.88 -2.73
C PHE A 86 10.35 -7.62 -3.49
N PRO A 87 11.26 -6.99 -4.28
CA PRO A 87 11.05 -5.66 -4.87
C PRO A 87 9.85 -5.56 -5.82
N ARG A 88 9.41 -6.68 -6.39
CA ARG A 88 8.24 -6.75 -7.28
C ARG A 88 6.92 -7.06 -6.56
N ASN A 89 6.97 -7.48 -5.30
CA ASN A 89 5.80 -7.93 -4.56
C ASN A 89 5.34 -6.98 -3.48
N VAL A 90 6.26 -6.20 -2.88
CA VAL A 90 5.99 -5.45 -1.63
C VAL A 90 5.84 -3.94 -1.81
N ASN A 91 5.42 -3.48 -3.00
CA ASN A 91 5.11 -2.07 -3.21
C ASN A 91 4.04 -1.54 -2.26
N SER A 92 3.11 -2.40 -1.83
CA SER A 92 2.10 -2.07 -0.83
C SER A 92 2.72 -1.76 0.54
N HIS A 93 3.76 -2.51 0.94
CA HIS A 93 4.49 -2.27 2.20
C HIS A 93 5.21 -0.92 2.15
N ALA A 94 5.84 -0.60 1.01
CA ALA A 94 6.47 0.69 0.80
C ALA A 94 5.46 1.84 0.83
N ALA A 95 4.28 1.67 0.21
CA ALA A 95 3.22 2.69 0.22
C ALA A 95 2.68 2.95 1.64
N VAL A 96 2.47 1.89 2.44
CA VAL A 96 2.06 1.99 3.84
C VAL A 96 3.11 2.70 4.69
N ALA A 97 4.40 2.37 4.49
CA ALA A 97 5.49 3.03 5.19
C ALA A 97 5.59 4.54 4.86
N LEU A 98 5.40 4.89 3.59
CA LEU A 98 5.42 6.29 3.13
C LEU A 98 4.23 7.09 3.67
N ALA A 99 3.03 6.50 3.70
CA ALA A 99 1.84 7.16 4.21
C ALA A 99 1.81 7.24 5.74
N GLY A 100 2.34 6.22 6.41
CA GLY A 100 2.33 6.07 7.87
C GLY A 100 3.58 6.61 8.56
N ILE A 101 4.22 5.77 9.37
CA ILE A 101 5.27 6.11 10.32
C ILE A 101 6.71 5.85 9.82
N GLY A 102 6.87 5.66 8.51
CA GLY A 102 8.18 5.47 7.87
C GLY A 102 8.64 4.02 7.78
N PHE A 103 9.70 3.81 6.99
CA PHE A 103 10.18 2.47 6.63
C PHE A 103 10.74 1.66 7.82
N ASP A 104 11.35 2.34 8.78
CA ASP A 104 12.03 1.69 9.91
C ASP A 104 11.06 1.30 11.04
N ARG A 105 9.92 1.98 11.12
CA ARG A 105 8.92 1.74 12.17
C ARG A 105 7.75 0.89 11.70
N THR A 106 7.45 0.87 10.39
CA THR A 106 6.36 0.06 9.84
C THR A 106 6.73 -1.41 9.86
N GLN A 107 5.95 -2.22 10.58
CA GLN A 107 6.10 -3.67 10.65
C GLN A 107 5.53 -4.33 9.39
N SER A 108 6.27 -5.24 8.82
CA SER A 108 5.96 -5.90 7.55
C SER A 108 6.08 -7.41 7.68
N MET A 109 5.07 -8.12 7.19
CA MET A 109 5.09 -9.58 7.12
C MET A 109 4.64 -10.02 5.72
N LEU A 110 5.38 -10.94 5.11
CA LEU A 110 5.03 -11.58 3.85
C LEU A 110 4.88 -13.08 4.07
N ILE A 111 3.74 -13.61 3.65
CA ILE A 111 3.35 -15.00 3.80
C ILE A 111 3.07 -15.57 2.41
N ALA A 112 3.66 -16.72 2.10
CA ALA A 112 3.30 -17.54 0.97
C ALA A 112 2.31 -18.63 1.41
N ASP A 113 1.23 -18.81 0.66
CA ASP A 113 0.27 -19.88 0.91
C ASP A 113 -0.16 -20.53 -0.41
N PRO A 114 0.20 -21.80 -0.65
CA PRO A 114 -0.17 -22.49 -1.89
C PRO A 114 -1.68 -22.73 -2.04
N ALA A 115 -2.46 -22.69 -0.94
CA ALA A 115 -3.90 -22.87 -0.96
C ALA A 115 -4.66 -21.61 -1.37
N LEU A 116 -4.02 -20.43 -1.35
CA LEU A 116 -4.66 -19.18 -1.71
C LEU A 116 -4.86 -19.04 -3.22
N GLU A 117 -6.02 -18.50 -3.59
CA GLU A 117 -6.35 -18.07 -4.96
C GLU A 117 -6.23 -16.55 -5.14
N VAL A 118 -6.23 -15.80 -4.05
CA VAL A 118 -6.23 -14.33 -4.01
C VAL A 118 -5.03 -13.82 -3.19
N SER A 119 -4.67 -12.55 -3.37
CA SER A 119 -3.79 -11.86 -2.42
C SER A 119 -4.63 -11.24 -1.33
N VAL A 120 -4.23 -11.46 -0.08
CA VAL A 120 -4.82 -10.82 1.10
C VAL A 120 -3.84 -9.78 1.63
N ILE A 121 -4.33 -8.59 1.93
CA ILE A 121 -3.58 -7.57 2.68
C ILE A 121 -4.38 -7.24 3.93
N GLU A 122 -3.71 -7.31 5.06
CA GLU A 122 -4.18 -6.84 6.36
C GLU A 122 -3.32 -5.65 6.76
N LEU A 123 -3.96 -4.51 7.02
CA LEU A 123 -3.33 -3.29 7.49
C LEU A 123 -3.90 -2.95 8.85
N GLU A 124 -3.04 -2.72 9.81
CA GLU A 124 -3.42 -2.26 11.14
C GLU A 124 -2.58 -1.04 11.54
N ALA A 125 -3.23 -0.02 12.09
CA ALA A 125 -2.57 1.12 12.73
C ALA A 125 -3.18 1.35 14.11
N ARG A 126 -2.34 1.66 15.09
CA ARG A 126 -2.71 1.94 16.47
C ARG A 126 -1.97 3.15 16.98
N GLY A 127 -2.65 4.00 17.75
CA GLY A 127 -2.06 5.15 18.42
C GLY A 127 -3.14 6.10 18.94
N GLY A 128 -2.82 6.90 19.94
CA GLY A 128 -3.75 7.86 20.52
C GLY A 128 -5.08 7.28 21.01
N GLY A 129 -5.12 5.99 21.35
CA GLY A 129 -6.36 5.27 21.72
C GLY A 129 -7.22 4.83 20.54
N VAL A 130 -6.79 5.09 19.30
CA VAL A 130 -7.48 4.69 18.07
C VAL A 130 -6.85 3.41 17.52
N LYS A 131 -7.69 2.55 16.95
CA LYS A 131 -7.28 1.40 16.14
C LYS A 131 -7.98 1.44 14.80
N VAL A 132 -7.21 1.37 13.72
CA VAL A 132 -7.69 1.16 12.35
C VAL A 132 -7.29 -0.24 11.91
N SER A 133 -8.23 -1.00 11.34
CA SER A 133 -7.96 -2.32 10.76
C SER A 133 -8.65 -2.41 9.41
N ILE A 134 -7.90 -2.76 8.38
CA ILE A 134 -8.38 -2.91 7.01
C ILE A 134 -7.92 -4.26 6.48
N GLN A 135 -8.84 -5.05 5.96
CA GLN A 135 -8.53 -6.27 5.23
C GLN A 135 -9.03 -6.15 3.80
N ARG A 136 -8.21 -6.59 2.86
CA ARG A 136 -8.56 -6.59 1.44
C ARG A 136 -8.13 -7.90 0.78
N GLU A 137 -9.04 -8.52 0.08
CA GLU A 137 -8.79 -9.63 -0.84
C GLU A 137 -8.77 -9.12 -2.28
N ASN A 138 -7.85 -9.62 -3.11
CA ASN A 138 -7.71 -9.17 -4.48
C ASN A 138 -7.28 -10.33 -5.39
N PRO A 139 -8.10 -10.68 -6.40
CA PRO A 139 -7.70 -11.63 -7.41
C PRO A 139 -6.39 -11.22 -8.08
N MET A 140 -5.53 -12.21 -8.34
CA MET A 140 -4.21 -11.98 -8.89
C MET A 140 -4.19 -12.05 -10.42
N ALA A 141 -3.43 -11.13 -11.04
CA ALA A 141 -3.02 -11.19 -12.43
C ALA A 141 -1.49 -11.16 -12.47
N GLY A 142 -0.86 -12.33 -12.52
CA GLY A 142 0.59 -12.49 -12.33
C GLY A 142 1.02 -12.10 -10.92
N VAL A 143 2.00 -11.21 -10.78
CA VAL A 143 2.52 -10.71 -9.50
C VAL A 143 1.69 -9.57 -8.90
N SER A 144 0.76 -8.99 -9.66
CA SER A 144 -0.05 -7.84 -9.27
C SER A 144 -1.52 -8.21 -9.12
N GLY A 145 -2.20 -7.57 -8.17
CA GLY A 145 -3.65 -7.70 -8.05
C GLY A 145 -4.39 -6.88 -9.11
N VAL A 146 -5.58 -7.34 -9.50
CA VAL A 146 -6.43 -6.68 -10.51
C VAL A 146 -6.73 -5.22 -10.15
N MET A 147 -6.97 -4.94 -8.88
CA MET A 147 -7.25 -3.59 -8.39
C MET A 147 -6.07 -2.62 -8.58
N THR A 148 -4.84 -3.11 -8.66
CA THR A 148 -3.63 -2.26 -8.75
C THR A 148 -3.67 -1.33 -9.97
N LEU A 149 -4.13 -1.84 -11.13
CA LEU A 149 -4.23 -1.04 -12.35
C LEU A 149 -5.25 0.09 -12.19
N MET A 150 -6.44 -0.23 -11.69
CA MET A 150 -7.52 0.75 -11.51
C MET A 150 -7.14 1.83 -10.51
N SER A 151 -6.53 1.44 -9.40
CA SER A 151 -6.03 2.37 -8.38
C SER A 151 -4.91 3.27 -8.91
N SER A 152 -4.01 2.74 -9.73
CA SER A 152 -2.95 3.53 -10.36
C SER A 152 -3.51 4.57 -11.33
N LEU A 153 -4.50 4.19 -12.16
CA LEU A 153 -5.20 5.12 -13.06
C LEU A 153 -5.93 6.23 -12.28
N ALA A 154 -6.62 5.86 -11.20
CA ALA A 154 -7.27 6.82 -10.32
C ALA A 154 -6.26 7.78 -9.65
N SER A 155 -5.10 7.28 -9.26
CA SER A 155 -4.01 8.10 -8.69
C SER A 155 -3.46 9.11 -9.72
N ILE A 156 -3.29 8.69 -10.98
CA ILE A 156 -2.90 9.60 -12.08
C ILE A 156 -3.98 10.67 -12.31
N GLY A 157 -5.26 10.29 -12.27
CA GLY A 157 -6.37 11.22 -12.36
C GLY A 157 -6.32 12.30 -11.27
N ARG A 158 -6.11 11.90 -10.02
CA ARG A 158 -5.94 12.84 -8.89
C ARG A 158 -4.72 13.75 -9.06
N ALA A 159 -3.63 13.25 -9.58
CA ALA A 159 -2.44 14.06 -9.84
C ALA A 159 -2.67 15.16 -10.87
N LYS A 160 -3.56 14.95 -11.84
CA LYS A 160 -3.92 15.95 -12.88
C LYS A 160 -4.87 17.03 -12.37
N ALA A 161 -5.70 16.72 -11.38
CA ALA A 161 -6.67 17.64 -10.79
C ALA A 161 -6.31 17.92 -9.32
N PRO A 162 -5.27 18.70 -9.06
CA PRO A 162 -4.85 19.03 -7.70
C PRO A 162 -5.95 19.87 -7.02
N GLY A 163 -6.52 19.33 -5.95
CA GLY A 163 -7.64 19.93 -5.22
C GLY A 163 -8.95 19.16 -5.34
N ALA A 164 -9.04 18.14 -6.21
CA ALA A 164 -10.18 17.22 -6.27
C ALA A 164 -10.13 16.25 -5.07
N GLY A 165 -10.60 16.69 -3.92
CA GLY A 165 -10.87 15.86 -2.75
C GLY A 165 -12.31 15.37 -2.73
N LEU A 166 -12.70 14.64 -1.69
CA LEU A 166 -14.08 14.17 -1.47
C LEU A 166 -15.10 15.32 -1.56
N HIS A 167 -14.70 16.52 -1.18
CA HIS A 167 -15.54 17.75 -1.27
C HIS A 167 -15.94 18.13 -2.70
N ASP A 168 -15.07 17.87 -3.67
CA ASP A 168 -15.37 18.19 -5.08
C ASP A 168 -16.27 17.14 -5.72
N LEU A 169 -16.16 15.88 -5.29
CA LEU A 169 -17.08 14.81 -5.70
C LEU A 169 -18.52 15.07 -5.25
N LEU A 170 -18.71 15.75 -4.12
CA LEU A 170 -20.02 16.12 -3.60
C LEU A 170 -20.66 17.28 -4.36
N LYS A 171 -19.87 18.13 -5.03
CA LYS A 171 -20.36 19.26 -5.83
C LYS A 171 -20.88 18.85 -7.22
N GLU A 172 -20.41 17.72 -7.74
CA GLU A 172 -20.77 17.25 -9.09
C GLU A 172 -22.02 16.35 -9.13
N GLN A 173 -22.63 16.02 -7.99
CA GLN A 173 -23.90 15.30 -7.99
C GLN A 173 -25.05 16.31 -8.17
N PRO A 174 -25.77 16.33 -9.31
CA PRO A 174 -26.97 17.16 -9.45
C PRO A 174 -27.99 16.70 -8.42
N MET A 175 -28.40 17.59 -7.54
CA MET A 175 -29.53 17.32 -6.65
C MET A 175 -30.76 17.03 -7.50
N THR A 176 -31.11 15.76 -7.64
CA THR A 176 -32.38 15.32 -8.20
C THR A 176 -33.48 15.77 -7.26
N THR A 177 -34.02 16.95 -7.53
CA THR A 177 -35.25 17.41 -6.89
C THR A 177 -36.39 16.51 -7.35
N THR A 178 -36.72 15.51 -6.52
CA THR A 178 -37.93 14.71 -6.68
C THR A 178 -39.12 15.65 -6.45
N LYS A 179 -39.69 16.17 -7.52
CA LYS A 179 -41.01 16.82 -7.44
C LYS A 179 -42.02 15.76 -7.03
N LYS A 180 -42.46 15.80 -5.77
CA LYS A 180 -43.70 15.13 -5.35
C LYS A 180 -44.88 15.77 -6.12
N LYS A 181 -45.54 14.95 -6.90
CA LYS A 181 -46.93 15.19 -7.33
C LYS A 181 -47.89 14.73 -6.25
#